data_96947941e9a93258a394ec04b5a5e492
#
_entry.id   96947941e9a93258a394ec04b5a5e492
#
_cell.length_a   1.000
_cell.length_b   1.000
_cell.length_c   1.000
_cell.angle_alpha   90.00
_cell.angle_beta   90.00
_cell.angle_gamma   90.00
#
_symmetry.space_group_name_H-M   'P 1'
#
loop_
_entity.id
_entity.type
_entity.pdbx_description
1 polymer ?
#
loop_
_entity_poly.entity_id
_entity_poly.type
_entity_poly.pdbx_seq_one_letter_code
_entity_poly.pdbx_strand_id
1 'polypeptide(L)'
;MNFIFKKVLFLLPIIILSSCNEVTSTSNNSTKLDLPKMPTLVDNRSNDKKMKTITTLNGNEVTYNANTRDIVALGCAGDILSLGLRPLAVDGNTNSNGYENYFYGVEKLKNTQPFDPEEVLSYKPELILTYDTMDQKDITKLEKIAPVIPIYFNTYDYEKRISYLGNIFDMKDNSDILISFCHELEEKSLASLEKLGFKNKTVTVFSYMNGICIPPDFNGAFVFNHILYDVLNLNKNEKVEQYLNNQAQPAYSPISSEKLKEYEGDINIYASMDETDNSIPDVVKTNEGWKSLKCVKGNKVGVINIVLFSLKDVLYMANQYQSIFNAIEVTL
;
A
#
# COMPACT_ATOMS: atom_id res chain seq x y z
N MET A 1 -53.37 -40.21 6.51
CA MET A 1 -52.99 -39.86 5.15
C MET A 1 -51.69 -39.09 5.26
N ASN A 2 -50.55 -39.85 5.19
CA ASN A 2 -49.20 -39.34 5.45
C ASN A 2 -48.60 -38.79 4.16
N PHE A 3 -48.30 -37.50 4.12
CA PHE A 3 -47.48 -36.90 3.06
C PHE A 3 -46.04 -36.79 3.54
N ILE A 4 -45.19 -37.62 2.94
CA ILE A 4 -43.73 -37.60 3.10
C ILE A 4 -43.17 -36.57 2.14
N PHE A 5 -42.62 -35.46 2.67
CA PHE A 5 -41.82 -34.50 1.88
C PHE A 5 -40.39 -35.04 1.74
N LYS A 6 -40.04 -35.51 0.54
CA LYS A 6 -38.65 -35.77 0.14
C LYS A 6 -37.95 -34.44 -0.07
N LYS A 7 -36.93 -34.16 0.77
CA LYS A 7 -35.94 -33.11 0.49
C LYS A 7 -35.06 -33.55 -0.67
N VAL A 8 -35.22 -32.89 -1.80
CA VAL A 8 -34.27 -32.97 -2.91
C VAL A 8 -33.17 -31.98 -2.66
N LEU A 9 -31.96 -32.46 -2.37
CA LEU A 9 -30.75 -31.69 -2.22
C LEU A 9 -30.21 -31.37 -3.63
N PHE A 10 -30.40 -30.16 -4.12
CA PHE A 10 -29.76 -29.67 -5.33
C PHE A 10 -28.33 -29.25 -5.00
N LEU A 11 -27.37 -30.08 -5.35
CA LEU A 11 -25.98 -29.72 -5.45
C LEU A 11 -25.80 -28.89 -6.74
N LEU A 12 -25.74 -27.56 -6.61
CA LEU A 12 -25.25 -26.69 -7.67
C LEU A 12 -23.72 -26.76 -7.68
N PRO A 13 -23.08 -27.03 -8.82
CA PRO A 13 -21.64 -26.87 -8.94
C PRO A 13 -21.32 -25.39 -8.89
N ILE A 14 -20.52 -24.97 -7.90
CA ILE A 14 -19.91 -23.65 -7.85
C ILE A 14 -18.87 -23.61 -8.97
N ILE A 15 -19.24 -23.02 -10.08
CA ILE A 15 -18.28 -22.64 -11.13
C ILE A 15 -17.60 -21.38 -10.61
N ILE A 16 -16.40 -21.55 -10.10
CA ILE A 16 -15.49 -20.43 -9.79
C ILE A 16 -15.03 -19.87 -11.14
N LEU A 17 -15.76 -18.90 -11.66
CA LEU A 17 -15.26 -18.03 -12.72
C LEU A 17 -14.25 -17.06 -12.09
N SER A 18 -12.98 -17.41 -12.17
CA SER A 18 -11.89 -16.48 -11.93
C SER A 18 -11.89 -15.43 -13.06
N SER A 19 -12.68 -14.39 -12.91
CA SER A 19 -12.55 -13.20 -13.74
C SER A 19 -11.55 -12.25 -13.08
N CYS A 20 -10.27 -12.44 -13.38
CA CYS A 20 -9.33 -11.34 -13.31
C CYS A 20 -9.78 -10.30 -14.35
N ASN A 21 -10.38 -9.22 -13.93
CA ASN A 21 -10.48 -8.04 -14.77
C ASN A 21 -9.07 -7.47 -14.91
N GLU A 22 -8.41 -7.86 -16.00
CA GLU A 22 -7.21 -7.16 -16.47
C GLU A 22 -7.64 -5.74 -16.84
N VAL A 23 -7.09 -4.77 -16.12
CA VAL A 23 -7.07 -3.39 -16.58
C VAL A 23 -6.31 -3.40 -17.91
N THR A 24 -7.03 -3.30 -19.01
CA THR A 24 -6.46 -3.28 -20.35
C THR A 24 -5.68 -1.99 -20.56
N SER A 25 -4.41 -1.99 -20.19
CA SER A 25 -3.44 -1.09 -20.78
C SER A 25 -3.06 -1.67 -22.15
N THR A 26 -3.38 -0.95 -23.22
CA THR A 26 -2.99 -1.31 -24.58
C THR A 26 -1.48 -1.12 -24.76
N SER A 27 -0.69 -2.12 -24.41
CA SER A 27 0.62 -2.39 -25.02
C SER A 27 0.84 -3.90 -25.01
N ASN A 28 0.72 -4.50 -26.19
CA ASN A 28 1.05 -5.90 -26.46
C ASN A 28 2.56 -6.06 -26.44
N ASN A 29 3.16 -6.33 -25.28
CA ASN A 29 4.46 -6.97 -25.02
C ASN A 29 5.02 -6.61 -23.62
N SER A 30 4.19 -6.42 -22.59
CA SER A 30 4.76 -6.30 -21.25
C SER A 30 5.31 -7.67 -20.82
N THR A 31 6.59 -7.71 -20.53
CA THR A 31 7.21 -8.87 -19.89
C THR A 31 6.62 -8.99 -18.49
N LYS A 32 5.56 -9.78 -18.35
CA LYS A 32 4.94 -9.98 -17.03
C LYS A 32 6.01 -10.54 -16.10
N LEU A 33 6.36 -9.77 -15.08
CA LEU A 33 7.30 -10.22 -14.07
C LEU A 33 6.77 -11.49 -13.40
N ASP A 34 7.65 -12.43 -13.15
CA ASP A 34 7.35 -13.61 -12.34
C ASP A 34 7.48 -13.27 -10.85
N LEU A 35 6.62 -12.34 -10.39
CA LEU A 35 6.57 -11.98 -8.98
C LEU A 35 5.80 -13.03 -8.18
N PRO A 36 6.16 -13.24 -6.90
CA PRO A 36 5.43 -14.15 -6.04
C PRO A 36 4.00 -13.65 -5.85
N LYS A 37 3.07 -14.58 -5.74
CA LYS A 37 1.68 -14.25 -5.44
C LYS A 37 1.51 -14.07 -3.94
N MET A 38 0.74 -13.06 -3.56
CA MET A 38 0.34 -12.84 -2.17
C MET A 38 -0.23 -14.14 -1.57
N PRO A 39 0.31 -14.64 -0.45
CA PRO A 39 -0.21 -15.85 0.20
C PRO A 39 -1.63 -15.61 0.71
N THR A 40 -2.49 -16.61 0.60
CA THR A 40 -3.81 -16.60 1.21
C THR A 40 -3.72 -17.21 2.60
N LEU A 41 -3.70 -16.37 3.62
CA LEU A 41 -3.66 -16.78 5.01
C LEU A 41 -5.05 -16.79 5.63
N VAL A 42 -5.22 -17.63 6.64
CA VAL A 42 -6.49 -17.77 7.38
C VAL A 42 -6.25 -17.63 8.88
N ASP A 43 -7.26 -17.15 9.57
CA ASP A 43 -7.29 -17.08 11.03
C ASP A 43 -7.60 -18.45 11.62
N ASN A 44 -6.57 -19.16 12.06
CA ASN A 44 -6.65 -20.48 12.70
C ASN A 44 -6.68 -20.38 14.24
N ARG A 45 -6.83 -19.20 14.83
CA ARG A 45 -6.86 -19.03 16.29
C ARG A 45 -8.09 -19.71 16.88
N SER A 46 -7.96 -20.17 18.13
CA SER A 46 -9.10 -20.69 18.91
C SER A 46 -10.19 -19.62 19.08
N ASN A 47 -11.44 -20.08 19.26
CA ASN A 47 -12.53 -19.21 19.67
C ASN A 47 -12.53 -18.95 21.20
N ASP A 48 -11.67 -19.65 21.95
CA ASP A 48 -11.58 -19.45 23.39
C ASP A 48 -10.93 -18.10 23.70
N LYS A 49 -11.44 -17.45 24.74
CA LYS A 49 -10.88 -16.18 25.20
C LYS A 49 -9.47 -16.39 25.73
N LYS A 50 -8.49 -15.65 25.18
CA LYS A 50 -7.08 -15.66 25.59
C LYS A 50 -6.64 -14.27 26.00
N MET A 51 -6.66 -14.01 27.31
CA MET A 51 -6.18 -12.72 27.83
C MET A 51 -4.67 -12.60 27.68
N LYS A 52 -4.21 -11.48 27.16
CA LYS A 52 -2.81 -11.14 26.95
C LYS A 52 -2.56 -9.70 27.39
N THR A 53 -1.42 -9.45 28.01
CA THR A 53 -0.95 -8.10 28.36
C THR A 53 0.32 -7.82 27.55
N ILE A 54 0.37 -6.68 26.90
CA ILE A 54 1.58 -6.21 26.18
C ILE A 54 1.90 -4.78 26.61
N THR A 55 3.18 -4.43 26.50
CA THR A 55 3.60 -3.02 26.51
C THR A 55 3.48 -2.50 25.07
N THR A 56 2.70 -1.48 24.87
CA THR A 56 2.42 -0.87 23.57
C THR A 56 3.58 0.06 23.12
N LEU A 57 3.52 0.56 21.87
CA LEU A 57 4.55 1.43 21.31
C LEU A 57 4.74 2.75 22.08
N ASN A 58 3.69 3.22 22.76
CA ASN A 58 3.73 4.41 23.62
C ASN A 58 4.07 4.11 25.09
N GLY A 59 4.46 2.86 25.42
CA GLY A 59 4.91 2.43 26.73
C GLY A 59 3.81 2.06 27.71
N ASN A 60 2.54 2.10 27.34
CA ASN A 60 1.43 1.72 28.18
C ASN A 60 1.24 0.19 28.20
N GLU A 61 0.82 -0.36 29.34
CA GLU A 61 0.36 -1.74 29.41
C GLU A 61 -1.11 -1.85 29.00
N VAL A 62 -1.41 -2.73 28.08
CA VAL A 62 -2.77 -3.01 27.61
C VAL A 62 -3.07 -4.49 27.74
N THR A 63 -4.19 -4.82 28.41
CA THR A 63 -4.70 -6.19 28.55
C THR A 63 -5.92 -6.36 27.65
N TYR A 64 -5.91 -7.36 26.79
CA TYR A 64 -6.95 -7.62 25.80
C TYR A 64 -7.10 -9.12 25.52
N ASN A 65 -8.15 -9.49 24.78
CA ASN A 65 -8.34 -10.86 24.29
C ASN A 65 -7.58 -11.05 22.96
N ALA A 66 -6.45 -11.76 22.97
CA ALA A 66 -5.64 -11.98 21.76
C ALA A 66 -6.37 -12.80 20.68
N ASN A 67 -7.41 -13.57 21.03
CA ASN A 67 -8.23 -14.35 20.10
C ASN A 67 -9.47 -13.61 19.62
N THR A 68 -9.67 -12.34 20.00
CA THR A 68 -10.83 -11.58 19.54
C THR A 68 -10.85 -11.44 18.02
N ARG A 69 -12.05 -11.44 17.45
CA ARG A 69 -12.33 -11.10 16.04
C ARG A 69 -13.06 -9.77 15.92
N ASP A 70 -13.55 -9.25 17.05
CA ASP A 70 -14.27 -7.99 17.13
C ASP A 70 -13.27 -6.81 17.17
N ILE A 71 -12.62 -6.58 16.04
CA ILE A 71 -11.52 -5.62 15.88
C ILE A 71 -11.99 -4.47 15.01
N VAL A 72 -11.72 -3.23 15.42
CA VAL A 72 -11.72 -2.06 14.55
C VAL A 72 -10.26 -1.69 14.28
N ALA A 73 -9.87 -1.60 13.00
CA ALA A 73 -8.49 -1.38 12.60
C ALA A 73 -8.35 -0.04 11.83
N LEU A 74 -7.68 0.91 12.46
CA LEU A 74 -7.44 2.26 11.95
C LEU A 74 -5.99 2.38 11.51
N GLY A 75 -5.75 2.48 10.21
CA GLY A 75 -4.42 2.68 9.63
C GLY A 75 -3.56 1.43 9.40
N CYS A 76 -4.13 0.22 9.49
CA CYS A 76 -3.40 -1.06 9.21
C CYS A 76 -4.25 -2.10 8.48
N ALA A 77 -5.22 -1.65 7.72
CA ALA A 77 -6.20 -2.55 7.11
C ALA A 77 -5.56 -3.62 6.24
N GLY A 78 -4.65 -3.25 5.36
CA GLY A 78 -3.99 -4.19 4.47
C GLY A 78 -3.11 -5.20 5.18
N ASP A 79 -2.35 -4.79 6.20
CA ASP A 79 -1.49 -5.69 6.98
C ASP A 79 -2.32 -6.70 7.78
N ILE A 80 -3.41 -6.26 8.44
CA ILE A 80 -4.26 -7.15 9.23
C ILE A 80 -5.02 -8.15 8.36
N LEU A 81 -5.49 -7.70 7.18
CA LEU A 81 -6.14 -8.57 6.20
C LEU A 81 -5.17 -9.60 5.62
N SER A 82 -3.91 -9.18 5.38
CA SER A 82 -2.84 -10.06 4.90
C SER A 82 -2.51 -11.17 5.89
N LEU A 83 -2.58 -10.90 7.20
CA LEU A 83 -2.44 -11.91 8.23
C LEU A 83 -3.58 -12.95 8.27
N GLY A 84 -4.65 -12.74 7.51
CA GLY A 84 -5.82 -13.61 7.47
C GLY A 84 -6.94 -13.18 8.42
N LEU A 85 -6.79 -12.04 9.09
CA LEU A 85 -7.81 -11.49 9.99
C LEU A 85 -8.90 -10.76 9.19
N ARG A 86 -10.09 -10.64 9.79
CA ARG A 86 -11.23 -9.92 9.24
C ARG A 86 -11.77 -8.97 10.31
N PRO A 87 -11.31 -7.70 10.33
CA PRO A 87 -11.84 -6.73 11.30
C PRO A 87 -13.31 -6.41 10.98
N LEU A 88 -14.05 -5.95 11.99
CA LEU A 88 -15.43 -5.47 11.85
C LEU A 88 -15.48 -4.24 10.94
N ALA A 89 -14.54 -3.32 11.15
CA ALA A 89 -14.42 -2.12 10.36
C ALA A 89 -12.96 -1.65 10.24
N VAL A 90 -12.68 -0.91 9.17
CA VAL A 90 -11.39 -0.25 8.88
C VAL A 90 -11.62 1.24 8.61
N ASP A 91 -10.55 2.02 8.59
CA ASP A 91 -10.64 3.44 8.21
C ASP A 91 -11.16 3.63 6.78
N GLY A 92 -11.85 4.73 6.54
CA GLY A 92 -12.52 5.01 5.27
C GLY A 92 -11.58 5.33 4.10
N ASN A 93 -10.32 5.69 4.40
CA ASN A 93 -9.30 5.98 3.39
C ASN A 93 -8.69 4.73 2.75
N THR A 94 -9.04 3.55 3.26
CA THR A 94 -8.48 2.29 2.77
C THR A 94 -8.92 2.02 1.34
N ASN A 95 -7.96 1.87 0.44
CA ASN A 95 -8.23 1.51 -0.95
C ASN A 95 -8.49 0.01 -1.07
N SER A 96 -9.69 -0.36 -1.51
CA SER A 96 -10.06 -1.76 -1.77
C SER A 96 -10.13 -2.12 -3.26
N ASN A 97 -9.85 -1.18 -4.16
CA ASN A 97 -9.92 -1.41 -5.61
C ASN A 97 -8.92 -2.49 -6.04
N GLY A 98 -9.41 -3.57 -6.63
CA GLY A 98 -8.61 -4.75 -6.98
C GLY A 98 -8.32 -5.69 -5.81
N TYR A 99 -8.85 -5.42 -4.62
CA TYR A 99 -8.67 -6.21 -3.40
C TYR A 99 -10.02 -6.56 -2.73
N GLU A 100 -11.12 -6.49 -3.45
CA GLU A 100 -12.49 -6.64 -2.94
C GLU A 100 -12.68 -7.94 -2.15
N ASN A 101 -11.99 -9.03 -2.56
CA ASN A 101 -12.05 -10.31 -1.86
C ASN A 101 -11.47 -10.24 -0.44
N TYR A 102 -10.45 -9.40 -0.23
CA TYR A 102 -9.87 -9.20 1.10
C TYR A 102 -10.79 -8.37 1.99
N PHE A 103 -11.55 -7.44 1.42
CA PHE A 103 -12.47 -6.55 2.14
C PHE A 103 -13.90 -7.09 2.23
N TYR A 104 -14.15 -8.31 1.73
CA TYR A 104 -15.50 -8.88 1.81
C TYR A 104 -15.94 -9.04 3.27
N GLY A 105 -17.09 -8.42 3.61
CA GLY A 105 -17.63 -8.41 4.97
C GLY A 105 -16.91 -7.49 5.97
N VAL A 106 -16.03 -6.61 5.49
CA VAL A 106 -15.35 -5.59 6.30
C VAL A 106 -15.98 -4.23 6.00
N GLU A 107 -16.48 -3.57 7.03
CA GLU A 107 -17.09 -2.24 6.89
C GLU A 107 -16.02 -1.15 6.81
N LYS A 108 -16.35 -0.03 6.18
CA LYS A 108 -15.49 1.17 6.13
C LYS A 108 -16.13 2.28 6.96
N LEU A 109 -15.37 2.81 7.90
CA LEU A 109 -15.73 4.01 8.64
C LEU A 109 -15.79 5.22 7.70
N LYS A 110 -16.55 6.24 8.08
CA LYS A 110 -16.53 7.52 7.38
C LYS A 110 -15.10 8.07 7.35
N ASN A 111 -14.76 8.68 6.22
CA ASN A 111 -13.46 9.33 6.07
C ASN A 111 -13.44 10.68 6.83
N THR A 112 -13.34 10.62 8.16
CA THR A 112 -13.24 11.79 9.04
C THR A 112 -11.97 11.73 9.87
N GLN A 113 -11.34 12.89 10.08
CA GLN A 113 -10.23 13.02 11.02
C GLN A 113 -10.54 14.17 11.98
N PRO A 114 -10.57 13.94 13.30
CA PRO A 114 -10.42 12.65 13.96
C PRO A 114 -11.58 11.69 13.70
N PHE A 115 -11.36 10.39 13.93
CA PHE A 115 -12.41 9.38 13.83
C PHE A 115 -13.55 9.68 14.84
N ASP A 116 -14.78 9.42 14.41
CA ASP A 116 -15.96 9.56 15.28
C ASP A 116 -16.03 8.39 16.28
N PRO A 117 -15.84 8.63 17.60
CA PRO A 117 -15.92 7.57 18.59
C PRO A 117 -17.30 6.89 18.67
N GLU A 118 -18.39 7.59 18.33
CA GLU A 118 -19.74 6.99 18.34
C GLU A 118 -19.89 5.99 17.18
N GLU A 119 -19.32 6.31 16.02
CA GLU A 119 -19.27 5.37 14.90
C GLU A 119 -18.45 4.12 15.26
N VAL A 120 -17.26 4.28 15.85
CA VAL A 120 -16.44 3.16 16.33
C VAL A 120 -17.21 2.32 17.38
N LEU A 121 -17.86 2.95 18.34
CA LEU A 121 -18.66 2.28 19.38
C LEU A 121 -19.81 1.46 18.78
N SER A 122 -20.38 1.90 17.67
CA SER A 122 -21.51 1.21 17.01
C SER A 122 -21.15 -0.22 16.57
N TYR A 123 -19.87 -0.48 16.28
CA TYR A 123 -19.33 -1.81 15.93
C TYR A 123 -19.09 -2.70 17.17
N LYS A 124 -19.13 -2.15 18.40
CA LYS A 124 -18.89 -2.88 19.66
C LYS A 124 -17.58 -3.68 19.65
N PRO A 125 -16.44 -3.05 19.30
CA PRO A 125 -15.17 -3.77 19.24
C PRO A 125 -14.73 -4.26 20.63
N GLU A 126 -14.04 -5.40 20.66
CA GLU A 126 -13.27 -5.86 21.84
C GLU A 126 -11.81 -5.36 21.80
N LEU A 127 -11.35 -4.87 20.64
CA LEU A 127 -10.02 -4.33 20.43
C LEU A 127 -10.03 -3.25 19.33
N ILE A 128 -9.31 -2.17 19.57
CA ILE A 128 -9.10 -1.12 18.57
C ILE A 128 -7.61 -1.03 18.27
N LEU A 129 -7.22 -1.12 16.99
CA LEU A 129 -5.88 -0.81 16.52
C LEU A 129 -5.88 0.62 15.97
N THR A 130 -4.83 1.38 16.28
CA THR A 130 -4.65 2.76 15.79
C THR A 130 -3.23 2.93 15.26
N TYR A 131 -2.98 4.01 14.53
CA TYR A 131 -1.62 4.37 14.18
C TYR A 131 -0.89 5.05 15.35
N ASP A 132 0.42 4.83 15.44
CA ASP A 132 1.31 5.30 16.53
C ASP A 132 1.45 6.83 16.60
N THR A 133 1.04 7.54 15.56
CA THR A 133 1.06 9.02 15.47
C THR A 133 -0.29 9.67 15.78
N MET A 134 -1.31 8.88 16.23
CA MET A 134 -2.61 9.43 16.62
C MET A 134 -2.49 10.30 17.88
N ASP A 135 -3.16 11.43 17.90
CA ASP A 135 -3.20 12.32 19.04
C ASP A 135 -3.67 11.59 20.32
N GLN A 136 -2.95 11.74 21.43
CA GLN A 136 -3.30 11.08 22.70
C GLN A 136 -4.72 11.39 23.18
N LYS A 137 -5.23 12.61 22.90
CA LYS A 137 -6.63 12.97 23.23
C LYS A 137 -7.66 12.11 22.51
N ASP A 138 -7.36 11.66 21.27
CA ASP A 138 -8.25 10.82 20.47
C ASP A 138 -8.10 9.35 20.89
N ILE A 139 -6.88 8.89 21.18
CA ILE A 139 -6.63 7.59 21.82
C ILE A 139 -7.45 7.47 23.11
N THR A 140 -7.42 8.48 23.99
CA THR A 140 -8.16 8.47 25.26
C THR A 140 -9.69 8.39 25.09
N LYS A 141 -10.24 8.88 23.97
CA LYS A 141 -11.66 8.70 23.65
C LYS A 141 -11.96 7.25 23.25
N LEU A 142 -11.10 6.65 22.44
CA LEU A 142 -11.23 5.26 22.00
C LEU A 142 -11.03 4.27 23.13
N GLU A 143 -10.14 4.54 24.08
CA GLU A 143 -9.90 3.73 25.29
C GLU A 143 -11.16 3.57 26.19
N LYS A 144 -12.12 4.50 26.07
CA LYS A 144 -13.42 4.36 26.76
C LYS A 144 -14.34 3.32 26.11
N ILE A 145 -14.04 2.88 24.89
CA ILE A 145 -14.83 1.92 24.14
C ILE A 145 -14.25 0.51 24.30
N ALA A 146 -12.94 0.35 24.05
CA ALA A 146 -12.23 -0.92 24.10
C ALA A 146 -10.73 -0.68 24.33
N PRO A 147 -9.93 -1.71 24.68
CA PRO A 147 -8.48 -1.64 24.67
C PRO A 147 -7.97 -1.09 23.33
N VAL A 148 -6.99 -0.16 23.37
CA VAL A 148 -6.41 0.47 22.20
C VAL A 148 -4.93 0.08 22.09
N ILE A 149 -4.52 -0.41 20.94
CA ILE A 149 -3.12 -0.76 20.66
C ILE A 149 -2.64 0.06 19.46
N PRO A 150 -1.72 1.03 19.67
CA PRO A 150 -1.05 1.71 18.58
C PRO A 150 -0.15 0.74 17.81
N ILE A 151 -0.16 0.86 16.48
CA ILE A 151 0.69 0.08 15.57
C ILE A 151 1.59 1.02 14.77
N TYR A 152 2.69 0.49 14.26
CA TYR A 152 3.59 1.24 13.41
C TYR A 152 2.88 1.70 12.12
N PHE A 153 2.88 3.01 11.87
CA PHE A 153 2.27 3.59 10.67
C PHE A 153 3.31 4.21 9.73
N ASN A 154 4.22 5.05 10.26
CA ASN A 154 5.21 5.77 9.48
C ASN A 154 6.55 5.01 9.38
N THR A 155 6.50 3.75 8.95
CA THR A 155 7.72 2.96 8.70
C THR A 155 7.58 2.17 7.42
N TYR A 156 8.67 2.03 6.67
CA TYR A 156 8.81 1.09 5.55
C TYR A 156 9.23 -0.31 6.01
N ASP A 157 9.61 -0.46 7.28
CA ASP A 157 10.01 -1.72 7.88
C ASP A 157 8.77 -2.62 8.08
N TYR A 158 8.42 -3.36 7.01
CA TYR A 158 7.31 -4.31 7.03
C TYR A 158 7.57 -5.47 7.99
N GLU A 159 8.83 -5.89 8.17
CA GLU A 159 9.16 -6.96 9.12
C GLU A 159 8.75 -6.58 10.53
N LYS A 160 9.10 -5.35 10.93
CA LYS A 160 8.75 -4.81 12.24
C LYS A 160 7.24 -4.68 12.42
N ARG A 161 6.51 -4.17 11.40
CA ARG A 161 5.05 -4.04 11.45
C ARG A 161 4.36 -5.38 11.55
N ILE A 162 4.70 -6.30 10.65
CA ILE A 162 4.07 -7.62 10.55
C ILE A 162 4.41 -8.49 11.78
N SER A 163 5.67 -8.47 12.23
CA SER A 163 6.06 -9.16 13.46
C SER A 163 5.31 -8.64 14.68
N TYR A 164 5.12 -7.32 14.78
CA TYR A 164 4.38 -6.72 15.89
C TYR A 164 2.90 -7.12 15.87
N LEU A 165 2.24 -7.08 14.71
CA LEU A 165 0.87 -7.56 14.54
C LEU A 165 0.75 -9.06 14.84
N GLY A 166 1.68 -9.86 14.33
CA GLY A 166 1.74 -11.29 14.64
C GLY A 166 1.89 -11.57 16.13
N ASN A 167 2.67 -10.75 16.84
CA ASN A 167 2.77 -10.85 18.30
C ASN A 167 1.45 -10.47 18.99
N ILE A 168 0.77 -9.38 18.57
CA ILE A 168 -0.52 -8.98 19.14
C ILE A 168 -1.52 -10.15 19.10
N PHE A 169 -1.59 -10.86 17.99
CA PHE A 169 -2.61 -11.89 17.76
C PHE A 169 -2.10 -13.34 17.93
N ASP A 170 -0.87 -13.54 18.42
CA ASP A 170 -0.22 -14.85 18.50
C ASP A 170 -0.21 -15.63 17.16
N MET A 171 -0.03 -14.90 16.06
CA MET A 171 -0.03 -15.40 14.68
C MET A 171 1.37 -15.38 14.06
N LYS A 172 2.38 -15.84 14.81
CA LYS A 172 3.78 -15.79 14.37
C LYS A 172 3.98 -16.51 13.02
N ASP A 173 3.39 -17.68 12.84
CA ASP A 173 3.57 -18.47 11.59
C ASP A 173 3.04 -17.69 10.38
N ASN A 174 1.88 -17.02 10.51
CA ASN A 174 1.34 -16.17 9.45
C ASN A 174 2.25 -14.97 9.18
N SER A 175 2.82 -14.36 10.23
CA SER A 175 3.79 -13.26 10.09
C SER A 175 5.04 -13.71 9.35
N ASP A 176 5.62 -14.86 9.70
CA ASP A 176 6.83 -15.39 9.08
C ASP A 176 6.59 -15.68 7.58
N ILE A 177 5.41 -16.20 7.22
CA ILE A 177 5.04 -16.44 5.81
C ILE A 177 4.95 -15.10 5.05
N LEU A 178 4.33 -14.06 5.62
CA LEU A 178 4.23 -12.75 4.98
C LEU A 178 5.60 -12.08 4.81
N ILE A 179 6.45 -12.14 5.82
CA ILE A 179 7.81 -11.60 5.76
C ILE A 179 8.61 -12.32 4.68
N SER A 180 8.53 -13.66 4.63
CA SER A 180 9.18 -14.45 3.58
C SER A 180 8.67 -14.10 2.17
N PHE A 181 7.37 -13.85 2.02
CA PHE A 181 6.79 -13.36 0.76
C PHE A 181 7.37 -12.01 0.35
N CYS A 182 7.52 -11.07 1.29
CA CYS A 182 8.09 -9.75 0.99
C CYS A 182 9.55 -9.86 0.55
N HIS A 183 10.36 -10.68 1.23
CA HIS A 183 11.76 -10.94 0.84
C HIS A 183 11.84 -11.54 -0.56
N GLU A 184 11.04 -12.56 -0.86
CA GLU A 184 11.00 -13.17 -2.20
C GLU A 184 10.60 -12.16 -3.27
N LEU A 185 9.65 -11.27 -2.97
CA LEU A 185 9.21 -10.19 -3.87
C LEU A 185 10.37 -9.24 -4.18
N GLU A 186 11.11 -8.81 -3.18
CA GLU A 186 12.27 -7.91 -3.33
C GLU A 186 13.40 -8.59 -4.11
N GLU A 187 13.77 -9.82 -3.76
CA GLU A 187 14.81 -10.58 -4.45
C GLU A 187 14.50 -10.79 -5.93
N LYS A 188 13.27 -11.23 -6.26
CA LYS A 188 12.84 -11.42 -7.64
C LYS A 188 12.79 -10.10 -8.41
N SER A 189 12.42 -9.01 -7.75
CA SER A 189 12.41 -7.69 -8.36
C SER A 189 13.83 -7.21 -8.69
N LEU A 190 14.77 -7.34 -7.77
CA LEU A 190 16.18 -7.02 -8.01
C LEU A 190 16.77 -7.84 -9.16
N ALA A 191 16.54 -9.15 -9.17
CA ALA A 191 17.01 -10.03 -10.24
C ALA A 191 16.42 -9.65 -11.61
N SER A 192 15.15 -9.25 -11.64
CA SER A 192 14.46 -8.80 -12.86
C SER A 192 15.04 -7.48 -13.38
N LEU A 193 15.31 -6.53 -12.49
CA LEU A 193 15.93 -5.25 -12.82
C LEU A 193 17.31 -5.45 -13.45
N GLU A 194 18.13 -6.33 -12.85
CA GLU A 194 19.46 -6.65 -13.36
C GLU A 194 19.40 -7.32 -14.75
N LYS A 195 18.47 -8.28 -14.93
CA LYS A 195 18.24 -8.94 -16.23
C LYS A 195 17.79 -7.98 -17.32
N LEU A 196 17.02 -6.95 -16.98
CA LEU A 196 16.59 -5.89 -17.90
C LEU A 196 17.68 -4.85 -18.19
N GLY A 197 18.86 -4.93 -17.54
CA GLY A 197 19.98 -4.03 -17.75
C GLY A 197 19.83 -2.66 -17.09
N PHE A 198 18.95 -2.54 -16.09
CA PHE A 198 18.70 -1.28 -15.39
C PHE A 198 19.54 -1.08 -14.12
N LYS A 199 20.38 -2.04 -13.78
CA LYS A 199 21.33 -1.90 -12.66
C LYS A 199 22.18 -0.63 -12.82
N ASN A 200 22.26 0.17 -11.76
CA ASN A 200 23.00 1.44 -11.72
C ASN A 200 22.44 2.55 -12.66
N LYS A 201 21.25 2.40 -13.21
CA LYS A 201 20.61 3.46 -13.97
C LYS A 201 20.06 4.54 -13.05
N THR A 202 20.06 5.78 -13.57
CA THR A 202 19.39 6.89 -12.87
C THR A 202 17.90 6.88 -13.16
N VAL A 203 17.07 7.09 -12.12
CA VAL A 203 15.64 7.23 -12.27
C VAL A 203 15.17 8.59 -11.76
N THR A 204 14.22 9.18 -12.47
CA THR A 204 13.55 10.41 -12.07
C THR A 204 12.03 10.18 -12.10
N VAL A 205 11.37 10.52 -10.99
CA VAL A 205 9.91 10.52 -10.91
C VAL A 205 9.44 11.96 -10.96
N PHE A 206 8.69 12.31 -11.99
CA PHE A 206 8.02 13.62 -12.12
C PHE A 206 6.56 13.51 -11.68
N SER A 207 6.00 14.61 -11.21
CA SER A 207 4.58 14.78 -10.94
C SER A 207 4.14 16.20 -11.23
N TYR A 208 2.87 16.51 -11.00
CA TYR A 208 2.33 17.85 -11.17
C TYR A 208 1.48 18.27 -9.98
N MET A 209 1.93 19.35 -9.29
CA MET A 209 1.16 20.04 -8.26
C MET A 209 1.47 21.53 -8.35
N ASN A 210 0.60 22.32 -8.99
CA ASN A 210 0.85 23.74 -9.30
C ASN A 210 2.07 24.00 -10.22
N GLY A 211 2.57 22.96 -10.88
CA GLY A 211 3.74 22.94 -11.75
C GLY A 211 4.40 21.57 -11.74
N ILE A 212 5.27 21.29 -12.73
CA ILE A 212 6.02 20.02 -12.79
C ILE A 212 7.03 20.03 -11.64
N CYS A 213 7.05 18.97 -10.84
CA CYS A 213 7.86 18.83 -9.64
C CYS A 213 8.37 17.39 -9.47
N ILE A 214 9.26 17.18 -8.50
CA ILE A 214 9.63 15.85 -8.01
C ILE A 214 8.80 15.59 -6.75
N PRO A 215 8.03 14.50 -6.69
CA PRO A 215 7.28 14.15 -5.48
C PRO A 215 8.27 13.85 -4.35
N PRO A 216 8.22 14.58 -3.23
CA PRO A 216 9.09 14.30 -2.09
C PRO A 216 8.65 13.03 -1.38
N ASP A 217 9.58 12.40 -0.69
CA ASP A 217 9.26 11.41 0.33
C ASP A 217 8.87 12.14 1.63
N PHE A 218 7.66 12.64 1.66
CA PHE A 218 7.17 13.44 2.77
C PHE A 218 6.83 12.53 3.96
N ASN A 219 7.73 12.40 4.93
CA ASN A 219 7.54 11.57 6.14
C ASN A 219 7.08 10.13 5.81
N GLY A 220 7.62 9.56 4.74
CA GLY A 220 7.17 8.26 4.27
C GLY A 220 5.78 8.28 3.61
N ALA A 221 5.33 9.41 3.05
CA ALA A 221 4.01 9.50 2.42
C ALA A 221 3.86 8.57 1.21
N PHE A 222 4.94 8.37 0.43
CA PHE A 222 4.89 7.54 -0.77
C PHE A 222 6.02 6.52 -0.81
N VAL A 223 5.65 5.26 -0.81
CA VAL A 223 6.61 4.15 -0.76
C VAL A 223 7.42 3.97 -2.05
N PHE A 224 7.06 4.60 -3.18
CA PHE A 224 7.79 4.40 -4.44
C PHE A 224 9.25 4.89 -4.39
N ASN A 225 9.57 5.96 -3.65
CA ASN A 225 10.96 6.40 -3.48
C ASN A 225 11.79 5.33 -2.74
N HIS A 226 11.22 4.76 -1.67
CA HIS A 226 11.84 3.67 -0.95
C HIS A 226 12.05 2.45 -1.86
N ILE A 227 11.04 2.05 -2.62
CA ILE A 227 11.16 0.91 -3.55
C ILE A 227 12.24 1.19 -4.61
N LEU A 228 12.23 2.36 -5.25
CA LEU A 228 13.16 2.67 -6.34
C LEU A 228 14.60 2.81 -5.86
N TYR A 229 14.83 3.55 -4.77
CA TYR A 229 16.18 3.96 -4.39
C TYR A 229 16.78 3.07 -3.32
N ASP A 230 16.01 2.61 -2.33
CA ASP A 230 16.54 1.84 -1.21
C ASP A 230 16.47 0.33 -1.47
N VAL A 231 15.38 -0.16 -2.08
CA VAL A 231 15.22 -1.60 -2.37
C VAL A 231 15.82 -1.97 -3.72
N LEU A 232 15.41 -1.31 -4.81
CA LEU A 232 15.87 -1.62 -6.16
C LEU A 232 17.26 -1.05 -6.48
N ASN A 233 17.85 -0.26 -5.58
CA ASN A 233 19.18 0.33 -5.70
C ASN A 233 19.39 1.12 -7.01
N LEU A 234 18.34 1.76 -7.51
CA LEU A 234 18.45 2.69 -8.63
C LEU A 234 19.08 4.01 -8.16
N ASN A 235 19.86 4.65 -9.03
CA ASN A 235 20.51 5.90 -8.67
C ASN A 235 19.57 7.09 -8.83
N LYS A 236 19.74 8.11 -7.99
CA LYS A 236 19.14 9.41 -8.21
C LYS A 236 20.00 10.21 -9.19
N ASN A 237 19.35 10.97 -10.08
CA ASN A 237 20.05 12.06 -10.77
C ASN A 237 20.53 13.08 -9.72
N GLU A 238 21.70 13.68 -9.90
CA GLU A 238 22.28 14.65 -8.94
C GLU A 238 21.32 15.80 -8.60
N LYS A 239 20.59 16.32 -9.59
CA LYS A 239 19.59 17.39 -9.38
C LYS A 239 18.37 16.91 -8.62
N VAL A 240 17.94 15.68 -8.83
CA VAL A 240 16.86 15.03 -8.05
C VAL A 240 17.30 14.89 -6.60
N GLU A 241 18.52 14.43 -6.34
CA GLU A 241 19.05 14.29 -5.00
C GLU A 241 19.15 15.66 -4.30
N GLN A 242 19.70 16.67 -4.98
CA GLN A 242 19.74 18.06 -4.46
C GLN A 242 18.33 18.60 -4.16
N TYR A 243 17.36 18.31 -5.02
CA TYR A 243 15.98 18.75 -4.83
C TYR A 243 15.34 18.08 -3.61
N LEU A 244 15.47 16.76 -3.48
CA LEU A 244 14.87 15.99 -2.38
C LEU A 244 15.52 16.31 -1.02
N ASN A 245 16.81 16.61 -1.00
CA ASN A 245 17.56 16.96 0.23
C ASN A 245 17.41 18.42 0.66
N ASN A 246 16.80 19.27 -0.17
CA ASN A 246 16.63 20.68 0.15
C ASN A 246 15.46 20.94 1.12
N GLN A 247 15.69 20.81 2.42
CA GLN A 247 14.70 21.03 3.46
C GLN A 247 14.16 22.48 3.53
N ALA A 248 14.84 23.44 2.92
CA ALA A 248 14.41 24.84 2.89
C ALA A 248 13.33 25.12 1.85
N GLN A 249 13.14 24.22 0.88
CA GLN A 249 12.12 24.42 -0.15
C GLN A 249 10.81 23.72 0.24
N PRO A 250 9.65 24.33 -0.07
CA PRO A 250 8.37 23.66 0.14
C PRO A 250 8.28 22.33 -0.64
N ALA A 251 7.58 21.39 -0.06
CA ALA A 251 7.23 20.14 -0.77
C ALA A 251 6.54 20.47 -2.10
N TYR A 252 6.82 19.66 -3.13
CA TYR A 252 6.26 19.83 -4.48
C TYR A 252 6.58 21.19 -5.12
N SER A 253 7.74 21.79 -4.80
CA SER A 253 8.15 23.06 -5.42
C SER A 253 8.25 22.89 -6.94
N PRO A 254 7.59 23.77 -7.75
CA PRO A 254 7.66 23.67 -9.19
C PRO A 254 9.07 23.86 -9.74
N ILE A 255 9.45 23.02 -10.69
CA ILE A 255 10.69 23.18 -11.47
C ILE A 255 10.36 24.03 -12.69
N SER A 256 11.17 25.08 -12.93
CA SER A 256 10.97 25.91 -14.13
C SER A 256 11.20 25.10 -15.43
N SER A 257 10.43 25.40 -16.46
CA SER A 257 10.46 24.68 -17.74
C SER A 257 11.86 24.55 -18.32
N GLU A 258 12.70 25.59 -18.21
CA GLU A 258 14.06 25.64 -18.74
C GLU A 258 15.00 24.65 -18.01
N LYS A 259 14.72 24.36 -16.73
CA LYS A 259 15.54 23.49 -15.88
C LYS A 259 15.13 22.02 -15.91
N LEU A 260 13.96 21.65 -16.44
CA LEU A 260 13.47 20.28 -16.42
C LEU A 260 14.48 19.28 -16.99
N LYS A 261 15.25 19.67 -18.00
CA LYS A 261 16.28 18.80 -18.60
C LYS A 261 17.40 18.39 -17.64
N GLU A 262 17.67 19.20 -16.63
CA GLU A 262 18.72 18.91 -15.65
C GLU A 262 18.33 17.74 -14.73
N TYR A 263 17.02 17.45 -14.64
CA TYR A 263 16.45 16.40 -13.82
C TYR A 263 16.20 15.09 -14.58
N GLU A 264 16.40 15.06 -15.90
CA GLU A 264 16.14 13.88 -16.73
C GLU A 264 17.11 12.75 -16.35
N GLY A 265 16.57 11.57 -16.00
CA GLY A 265 17.34 10.34 -15.72
C GLY A 265 17.41 9.41 -16.94
N ASP A 266 18.10 8.27 -16.78
CA ASP A 266 18.02 7.17 -17.76
C ASP A 266 16.60 6.62 -17.86
N ILE A 267 15.90 6.54 -16.72
CA ILE A 267 14.52 6.11 -16.55
C ILE A 267 13.71 7.33 -16.08
N ASN A 268 12.61 7.60 -16.75
CA ASN A 268 11.75 8.72 -16.38
C ASN A 268 10.31 8.22 -16.21
N ILE A 269 9.74 8.47 -15.04
CA ILE A 269 8.41 8.06 -14.64
C ILE A 269 7.59 9.29 -14.32
N TYR A 270 6.33 9.32 -14.73
CA TYR A 270 5.36 10.30 -14.29
C TYR A 270 4.44 9.68 -13.24
N ALA A 271 4.37 10.28 -12.06
CA ALA A 271 3.46 9.88 -10.99
C ALA A 271 2.16 10.69 -11.10
N SER A 272 1.10 10.06 -11.58
CA SER A 272 -0.23 10.68 -11.65
C SER A 272 -0.82 10.84 -10.26
N MET A 273 -1.34 12.03 -9.97
CA MET A 273 -2.07 12.35 -8.73
C MET A 273 -3.57 12.08 -8.85
N ASP A 274 -4.06 11.72 -10.04
CA ASP A 274 -5.46 11.41 -10.28
C ASP A 274 -5.74 9.93 -9.94
N GLU A 275 -6.66 9.69 -9.01
CA GLU A 275 -7.02 8.34 -8.57
C GLU A 275 -7.65 7.49 -9.68
N THR A 276 -8.25 8.14 -10.67
CA THR A 276 -9.04 7.49 -11.72
C THR A 276 -8.34 7.46 -13.08
N ASP A 277 -7.32 8.32 -13.27
CA ASP A 277 -6.63 8.47 -14.56
C ASP A 277 -5.11 8.31 -14.41
N ASN A 278 -4.59 7.21 -14.95
CA ASN A 278 -3.17 6.90 -15.04
C ASN A 278 -2.51 7.56 -16.26
N SER A 279 -2.86 8.80 -16.57
CA SER A 279 -2.30 9.53 -17.70
C SER A 279 -1.51 10.77 -17.27
N ILE A 280 -0.68 11.25 -18.19
CA ILE A 280 0.00 12.54 -18.02
C ILE A 280 -1.01 13.64 -18.39
N PRO A 281 -1.31 14.61 -17.49
CA PRO A 281 -2.29 15.66 -17.77
C PRO A 281 -1.90 16.56 -18.95
N ASP A 282 -2.86 17.12 -19.64
CA ASP A 282 -2.62 17.99 -20.80
C ASP A 282 -1.80 19.24 -20.46
N VAL A 283 -1.96 19.77 -19.25
CA VAL A 283 -1.14 20.90 -18.76
C VAL A 283 0.34 20.55 -18.71
N VAL A 284 0.70 19.29 -18.44
CA VAL A 284 2.08 18.79 -18.48
C VAL A 284 2.49 18.52 -19.92
N LYS A 285 1.66 17.81 -20.71
CA LYS A 285 1.93 17.48 -22.12
C LYS A 285 2.19 18.72 -22.98
N THR A 286 1.52 19.84 -22.68
CA THR A 286 1.66 21.09 -23.41
C THR A 286 2.81 21.98 -22.95
N ASN A 287 3.44 21.67 -21.81
CA ASN A 287 4.57 22.44 -21.28
C ASN A 287 5.81 22.31 -22.17
N GLU A 288 6.40 23.42 -22.59
CA GLU A 288 7.53 23.43 -23.53
C GLU A 288 8.80 22.76 -22.95
N GLY A 289 9.06 22.95 -21.65
CA GLY A 289 10.15 22.24 -20.97
C GLY A 289 9.95 20.73 -21.00
N TRP A 290 8.72 20.26 -20.69
CA TRP A 290 8.37 18.85 -20.76
C TRP A 290 8.56 18.27 -22.16
N LYS A 291 8.00 18.91 -23.18
CA LYS A 291 8.19 18.51 -24.61
C LYS A 291 9.65 18.47 -25.02
N SER A 292 10.50 19.25 -24.37
CA SER A 292 11.91 19.32 -24.70
C SER A 292 12.75 18.13 -24.23
N LEU A 293 12.23 17.35 -23.26
CA LEU A 293 12.90 16.19 -22.68
C LEU A 293 13.12 15.11 -23.75
N LYS A 294 14.25 14.40 -23.68
CA LYS A 294 14.57 13.32 -24.62
C LYS A 294 13.63 12.14 -24.45
N CYS A 295 13.31 11.79 -23.19
CA CYS A 295 12.36 10.72 -22.87
C CYS A 295 10.96 11.00 -23.44
N VAL A 296 10.48 12.24 -23.39
CA VAL A 296 9.19 12.64 -23.94
C VAL A 296 9.18 12.54 -25.46
N LYS A 297 10.22 13.05 -26.13
CA LYS A 297 10.38 12.95 -27.58
C LYS A 297 10.48 11.50 -28.06
N GLY A 298 11.04 10.62 -27.24
CA GLY A 298 11.18 9.21 -27.54
C GLY A 298 9.98 8.35 -27.16
N ASN A 299 8.91 8.93 -26.59
CA ASN A 299 7.79 8.21 -25.97
C ASN A 299 8.24 7.20 -24.88
N LYS A 300 9.25 7.59 -24.10
CA LYS A 300 9.91 6.77 -23.07
C LYS A 300 9.66 7.34 -21.67
N VAL A 301 8.42 7.61 -21.35
CA VAL A 301 7.98 8.02 -20.00
C VAL A 301 6.97 7.01 -19.50
N GLY A 302 7.35 6.28 -18.45
CA GLY A 302 6.42 5.40 -17.74
C GLY A 302 5.45 6.19 -16.89
N VAL A 303 4.30 5.61 -16.55
CA VAL A 303 3.30 6.26 -15.69
C VAL A 303 2.96 5.34 -14.53
N ILE A 304 2.93 5.89 -13.32
CA ILE A 304 2.42 5.23 -12.12
C ILE A 304 1.29 6.07 -11.50
N ASN A 305 0.40 5.39 -10.76
CA ASN A 305 -0.58 6.10 -9.94
C ASN A 305 -0.01 6.29 -8.54
N ILE A 306 0.17 7.55 -8.11
CA ILE A 306 0.80 7.87 -6.82
C ILE A 306 -0.03 7.36 -5.62
N VAL A 307 -1.37 7.26 -5.80
CA VAL A 307 -2.28 6.81 -4.73
C VAL A 307 -1.99 5.37 -4.31
N LEU A 308 -1.62 4.50 -5.27
CA LEU A 308 -1.20 3.13 -4.95
C LEU A 308 0.00 3.11 -4.00
N PHE A 309 0.87 4.10 -4.08
CA PHE A 309 2.11 4.20 -3.30
C PHE A 309 1.97 4.97 -1.98
N SER A 310 0.78 5.49 -1.67
CA SER A 310 0.45 6.00 -0.34
C SER A 310 0.15 4.90 0.68
N LEU A 311 -0.05 3.67 0.21
CA LEU A 311 -0.37 2.49 1.01
C LEU A 311 0.92 1.72 1.31
N LYS A 312 1.24 1.52 2.58
CA LYS A 312 2.46 0.83 3.03
C LYS A 312 2.23 -0.62 3.40
N ASP A 313 0.98 -1.05 3.44
CA ASP A 313 0.61 -2.39 3.85
C ASP A 313 1.14 -3.45 2.87
N VAL A 314 1.49 -4.60 3.39
CA VAL A 314 1.98 -5.75 2.62
C VAL A 314 1.00 -6.18 1.53
N LEU A 315 -0.30 -6.00 1.77
CA LEU A 315 -1.35 -6.31 0.79
C LEU A 315 -1.11 -5.69 -0.59
N TYR A 316 -0.53 -4.49 -0.63
CA TYR A 316 -0.37 -3.72 -1.87
C TYR A 316 1.00 -3.89 -2.54
N MET A 317 1.99 -4.46 -1.85
CA MET A 317 3.39 -4.47 -2.29
C MET A 317 3.56 -5.09 -3.68
N ALA A 318 3.01 -6.26 -3.95
CA ALA A 318 3.18 -6.91 -5.25
C ALA A 318 2.68 -6.04 -6.42
N ASN A 319 1.56 -5.34 -6.26
CA ASN A 319 1.03 -4.45 -7.28
C ASN A 319 1.86 -3.16 -7.42
N GLN A 320 2.45 -2.67 -6.33
CA GLN A 320 3.36 -1.53 -6.36
C GLN A 320 4.61 -1.86 -7.17
N TYR A 321 5.24 -3.01 -6.91
CA TYR A 321 6.39 -3.47 -7.67
C TYR A 321 6.03 -3.69 -9.14
N GLN A 322 4.92 -4.38 -9.44
CA GLN A 322 4.47 -4.58 -10.81
C GLN A 322 4.22 -3.24 -11.54
N SER A 323 3.63 -2.25 -10.87
CA SER A 323 3.39 -0.91 -11.42
C SER A 323 4.69 -0.19 -11.77
N ILE A 324 5.70 -0.25 -10.90
CA ILE A 324 7.03 0.30 -11.16
C ILE A 324 7.67 -0.37 -12.38
N PHE A 325 7.65 -1.71 -12.45
CA PHE A 325 8.26 -2.42 -13.57
C PHE A 325 7.56 -2.14 -14.89
N ASN A 326 6.22 -2.09 -14.91
CA ASN A 326 5.48 -1.69 -16.09
C ASN A 326 5.88 -0.27 -16.57
N ALA A 327 6.10 0.66 -15.64
CA ALA A 327 6.57 2.00 -15.97
C ALA A 327 8.02 2.02 -16.47
N ILE A 328 8.91 1.20 -15.90
CA ILE A 328 10.31 1.07 -16.33
C ILE A 328 10.39 0.47 -17.74
N GLU A 329 9.60 -0.55 -18.06
CA GLU A 329 9.60 -1.20 -19.39
C GLU A 329 9.24 -0.24 -20.51
N VAL A 330 8.38 0.73 -20.30
CA VAL A 330 8.07 1.78 -21.29
C VAL A 330 9.31 2.59 -21.68
N THR A 331 10.32 2.63 -20.81
CA THR A 331 11.55 3.41 -21.06
C THR A 331 12.59 2.66 -21.91
N LEU A 332 12.38 1.36 -22.18
CA LEU A 332 13.21 0.54 -23.08
C LEU A 332 12.94 0.93 -24.55
#